data_4811ca724544f7217a78a36fc37e6447
#
_entry.id   4811ca724544f7217a78a36fc37e6447
#
_cell.length_a   1.000
_cell.length_b   1.000
_cell.length_c   1.000
_cell.angle_alpha   90.00
_cell.angle_beta   90.00
_cell.angle_gamma   90.00
#
_symmetry.space_group_name_H-M   'P 1'
#
loop_
_entity.id
_entity.type
_entity.pdbx_description
1 polymer ?
#
loop_
_entity_poly.entity_id
_entity_poly.type
_entity_poly.pdbx_seq_one_letter_code
_entity_poly.pdbx_strand_id
1 'polypeptide(L)'
;KPLLDKYSLLLYNLTVMTRCFTMLKPGVLNRRIVGEVINRLERKGLKLVALKLMQIDEKLAKNHYAEHVEKPFFGDLVSYITSAPVVAMVWQGDDCVNLVRKLVGSTKPSEAAPGTIRGDFCLHTQFNVIHASDSDASAEREINLFFNENEIIDWEDNSSSWL
;
A
#
# COMPACT_ATOMS: atom_id res chain seq x y z
N LYS A 1 21.60 21.90 -18.16
CA LYS A 1 20.25 21.36 -18.49
C LYS A 1 20.46 20.21 -19.44
N PRO A 2 20.20 18.95 -19.09
CA PRO A 2 20.10 17.90 -20.10
C PRO A 2 18.84 18.18 -20.90
N LEU A 3 18.99 18.42 -22.19
CA LEU A 3 17.90 18.40 -23.16
C LEU A 3 17.39 16.96 -23.19
N LEU A 4 16.33 16.67 -22.46
CA LEU A 4 15.54 15.47 -22.71
C LEU A 4 14.98 15.63 -24.13
N ASP A 5 15.42 14.75 -25.02
CA ASP A 5 14.95 14.66 -26.38
C ASP A 5 13.43 14.50 -26.39
N LYS A 6 12.77 15.08 -27.41
CA LYS A 6 11.31 15.02 -27.60
C LYS A 6 10.74 13.61 -27.54
N TYR A 7 11.54 12.60 -27.84
CA TYR A 7 11.18 11.17 -27.77
C TYR A 7 11.19 10.64 -26.34
N SER A 8 12.08 11.13 -25.48
CA SER A 8 12.11 10.79 -24.05
C SER A 8 10.88 11.37 -23.32
N LEU A 9 10.45 12.59 -23.67
CA LEU A 9 9.21 13.18 -23.15
C LEU A 9 7.96 12.44 -23.66
N LEU A 10 7.97 11.94 -24.90
CA LEU A 10 6.85 11.16 -25.46
C LEU A 10 6.76 9.76 -24.81
N LEU A 11 7.88 9.14 -24.50
CA LEU A 11 7.93 7.84 -23.79
C LEU A 11 7.56 7.99 -22.31
N TYR A 12 7.90 9.12 -21.68
CA TYR A 12 7.50 9.43 -20.31
C TYR A 12 5.98 9.66 -20.17
N ASN A 13 5.34 10.18 -21.22
CA ASN A 13 3.87 10.36 -21.28
C ASN A 13 3.10 9.06 -21.59
N LEU A 14 3.78 7.92 -21.79
CA LEU A 14 3.18 6.62 -22.06
C LEU A 14 3.18 5.68 -20.84
N THR A 15 3.83 6.05 -19.73
CA THR A 15 3.69 5.32 -18.48
C THR A 15 2.33 5.64 -17.86
N VAL A 16 1.45 4.65 -17.86
CA VAL A 16 0.15 4.77 -17.20
C VAL A 16 0.39 4.80 -15.70
N MET A 17 0.20 5.97 -15.09
CA MET A 17 0.21 6.12 -13.64
C MET A 17 -0.89 5.25 -13.05
N THR A 18 -0.50 4.26 -12.27
CA THR A 18 -1.42 3.36 -11.58
C THR A 18 -1.49 3.66 -10.09
N ARG A 19 -2.48 3.11 -9.40
CA ARG A 19 -2.66 3.28 -7.96
C ARG A 19 -2.54 1.94 -7.24
N CYS A 20 -2.06 1.99 -6.00
CA CYS A 20 -1.97 0.84 -5.12
C CYS A 20 -2.60 1.19 -3.77
N PHE A 21 -3.45 0.30 -3.26
CA PHE A 21 -3.92 0.38 -1.88
C PHE A 21 -2.90 -0.28 -0.96
N THR A 22 -2.62 0.36 0.17
CA THR A 22 -1.87 -0.23 1.27
C THR A 22 -2.56 0.04 2.60
N MET A 23 -2.35 -0.85 3.57
CA MET A 23 -2.90 -0.68 4.90
C MET A 23 -1.91 -1.18 5.95
N LEU A 24 -1.50 -0.27 6.84
CA LEU A 24 -0.75 -0.65 8.03
C LEU A 24 -1.67 -1.32 9.03
N LYS A 25 -1.31 -2.55 9.42
CA LYS A 25 -2.15 -3.45 10.19
C LYS A 25 -2.15 -3.12 11.69
N PRO A 26 -3.07 -3.69 12.47
CA PRO A 26 -3.06 -3.57 13.93
C PRO A 26 -1.69 -3.83 14.55
N GLY A 27 -1.33 -3.03 15.56
CA GLY A 27 -0.04 -3.09 16.24
C GLY A 27 1.05 -2.19 15.66
N VAL A 28 0.94 -1.72 14.41
CA VAL A 28 1.94 -0.84 13.78
C VAL A 28 1.99 0.53 14.47
N LEU A 29 0.84 1.07 14.89
CA LEU A 29 0.77 2.30 15.67
C LEU A 29 1.45 2.14 17.04
N ASN A 30 1.20 1.03 17.73
CA ASN A 30 1.82 0.72 19.03
C ASN A 30 3.35 0.64 18.91
N ARG A 31 3.86 0.12 17.80
CA ARG A 31 5.28 0.04 17.49
C ARG A 31 5.90 1.37 17.05
N ARG A 32 5.07 2.39 16.76
CA ARG A 32 5.49 3.73 16.32
C ARG A 32 6.37 3.73 15.06
N ILE A 33 6.09 2.82 14.13
CA ILE A 33 6.81 2.69 12.86
C ILE A 33 6.01 3.18 11.64
N VAL A 34 4.85 3.82 11.85
CA VAL A 34 4.01 4.38 10.77
C VAL A 34 4.81 5.31 9.87
N GLY A 35 5.48 6.31 10.46
CA GLY A 35 6.28 7.27 9.71
C GLY A 35 7.43 6.64 8.93
N GLU A 36 8.06 5.60 9.49
CA GLU A 36 9.14 4.87 8.81
C GLU A 36 8.65 4.15 7.55
N VAL A 37 7.47 3.51 7.63
CA VAL A 37 6.90 2.83 6.46
C VAL A 37 6.48 3.83 5.39
N ILE A 38 5.81 4.93 5.77
CA ILE A 38 5.43 6.00 4.85
C ILE A 38 6.67 6.58 4.17
N ASN A 39 7.70 6.92 4.94
CA ASN A 39 8.95 7.47 4.43
C ASN A 39 9.62 6.56 3.38
N ARG A 40 9.56 5.23 3.52
CA ARG A 40 10.11 4.31 2.54
C ARG A 40 9.39 4.35 1.20
N LEU A 41 8.07 4.50 1.23
CA LEU A 41 7.25 4.60 0.03
C LEU A 41 7.44 5.97 -0.65
N GLU A 42 7.45 7.06 0.12
CA GLU A 42 7.70 8.43 -0.39
C GLU A 42 9.11 8.57 -1.00
N ARG A 43 10.13 8.08 -0.31
CA ARG A 43 11.52 8.17 -0.80
C ARG A 43 11.77 7.37 -2.07
N LYS A 44 10.91 6.41 -2.40
CA LYS A 44 10.94 5.72 -3.69
C LYS A 44 10.35 6.56 -4.82
N GLY A 45 9.69 7.68 -4.52
CA GLY A 45 9.05 8.54 -5.50
C GLY A 45 7.55 8.25 -5.69
N LEU A 46 6.94 7.45 -4.80
CA LEU A 46 5.51 7.23 -4.85
C LEU A 46 4.74 8.43 -4.29
N LYS A 47 3.72 8.88 -5.02
CA LYS A 47 2.84 9.99 -4.64
C LYS A 47 1.74 9.49 -3.69
N LEU A 48 1.65 10.05 -2.49
CA LEU A 48 0.56 9.77 -1.57
C LEU A 48 -0.67 10.59 -1.97
N VAL A 49 -1.79 9.93 -2.29
CA VAL A 49 -3.03 10.60 -2.74
C VAL A 49 -4.20 10.43 -1.77
N ALA A 50 -4.12 9.49 -0.83
CA ALA A 50 -5.08 9.37 0.27
C ALA A 50 -4.44 8.70 1.48
N LEU A 51 -4.82 9.14 2.68
CA LEU A 51 -4.38 8.57 3.94
C LEU A 51 -5.45 8.79 5.00
N LYS A 52 -5.77 7.74 5.76
CA LYS A 52 -6.58 7.87 6.97
C LYS A 52 -6.28 6.85 8.05
N LEU A 53 -6.32 7.30 9.29
CA LEU A 53 -6.35 6.46 10.48
C LEU A 53 -7.80 6.05 10.72
N MET A 54 -8.08 4.75 10.83
CA MET A 54 -9.43 4.26 11.01
C MET A 54 -9.49 2.98 11.85
N GLN A 55 -10.65 2.73 12.44
CA GLN A 55 -11.01 1.44 13.02
C GLN A 55 -11.86 0.69 11.99
N ILE A 56 -11.43 -0.53 11.62
CA ILE A 56 -12.19 -1.41 10.73
C ILE A 56 -13.28 -2.09 11.53
N ASP A 57 -14.53 -2.03 11.06
CA ASP A 57 -15.63 -2.82 11.59
C ASP A 57 -15.66 -4.24 10.96
N GLU A 58 -16.45 -5.11 11.56
CA GLU A 58 -16.55 -6.50 11.11
C GLU A 58 -17.09 -6.63 9.68
N LYS A 59 -18.02 -5.74 9.27
CA LYS A 59 -18.59 -5.74 7.92
C LYS A 59 -17.53 -5.40 6.87
N LEU A 60 -16.76 -4.35 7.11
CA LEU A 60 -15.68 -3.93 6.22
C LEU A 60 -14.57 -5.01 6.16
N ALA A 61 -14.22 -5.60 7.31
CA ALA A 61 -13.24 -6.68 7.39
C ALA A 61 -13.67 -7.90 6.56
N LYS A 62 -14.93 -8.34 6.67
CA LYS A 62 -15.48 -9.45 5.89
C LYS A 62 -15.49 -9.16 4.39
N ASN A 63 -15.81 -7.93 3.99
CA ASN A 63 -15.76 -7.52 2.60
C ASN A 63 -14.33 -7.48 2.05
N HIS A 64 -13.39 -7.00 2.83
CA HIS A 64 -11.96 -6.96 2.46
C HIS A 64 -11.39 -8.35 2.23
N TYR A 65 -11.75 -9.32 3.11
CA TYR A 65 -11.29 -10.70 3.05
C TYR A 65 -12.29 -11.67 2.38
N ALA A 66 -13.23 -11.16 1.57
CA ALA A 66 -14.27 -11.97 0.94
C ALA A 66 -13.73 -13.18 0.16
N GLU A 67 -12.56 -13.06 -0.46
CA GLU A 67 -11.87 -14.15 -1.18
C GLU A 67 -11.43 -15.31 -0.26
N HIS A 68 -11.40 -15.08 1.05
CA HIS A 68 -10.94 -16.05 2.04
C HIS A 68 -12.07 -16.63 2.89
N VAL A 69 -13.35 -16.32 2.58
CA VAL A 69 -14.51 -16.69 3.41
C VAL A 69 -14.58 -18.20 3.71
N GLU A 70 -14.20 -19.04 2.74
CA GLU A 70 -14.20 -20.50 2.87
C GLU A 70 -12.91 -21.06 3.53
N LYS A 71 -11.96 -20.19 3.89
CA LYS A 71 -10.70 -20.64 4.51
C LYS A 71 -10.84 -20.78 6.01
N PRO A 72 -10.22 -21.80 6.63
CA PRO A 72 -10.33 -22.04 8.09
C PRO A 72 -9.79 -20.88 8.93
N PHE A 73 -8.88 -20.07 8.39
CA PHE A 73 -8.30 -18.91 9.07
C PHE A 73 -9.07 -17.59 8.86
N PHE A 74 -10.22 -17.60 8.17
CA PHE A 74 -10.98 -16.38 7.89
C PHE A 74 -11.40 -15.63 9.15
N GLY A 75 -11.89 -16.35 10.17
CA GLY A 75 -12.26 -15.76 11.46
C GLY A 75 -11.10 -15.07 12.16
N ASP A 76 -9.91 -15.66 12.10
CA ASP A 76 -8.69 -15.09 12.69
C ASP A 76 -8.25 -13.82 11.96
N LEU A 77 -8.38 -13.79 10.63
CA LEU A 77 -8.11 -12.57 9.83
C LEU A 77 -9.04 -11.43 10.23
N VAL A 78 -10.35 -11.70 10.31
CA VAL A 78 -11.37 -10.71 10.71
C VAL A 78 -11.10 -10.22 12.14
N SER A 79 -10.87 -11.13 13.06
CA SER A 79 -10.57 -10.81 14.46
C SER A 79 -9.31 -9.94 14.58
N TYR A 80 -8.25 -10.30 13.86
CA TYR A 80 -7.00 -9.55 13.89
C TYR A 80 -7.16 -8.13 13.34
N ILE A 81 -7.76 -7.98 12.14
CA ILE A 81 -7.82 -6.67 11.48
C ILE A 81 -8.75 -5.68 12.20
N THR A 82 -9.72 -6.18 12.97
CA THR A 82 -10.64 -5.37 13.77
C THR A 82 -10.13 -5.10 15.19
N SER A 83 -8.99 -5.69 15.59
CA SER A 83 -8.52 -5.63 16.98
C SER A 83 -7.95 -4.28 17.41
N ALA A 84 -7.49 -3.45 16.48
CA ALA A 84 -6.92 -2.13 16.75
C ALA A 84 -6.97 -1.24 15.48
N PRO A 85 -6.74 0.08 15.61
CA PRO A 85 -6.72 0.99 14.47
C PRO A 85 -5.66 0.62 13.43
N VAL A 86 -5.97 0.95 12.17
CA VAL A 86 -5.13 0.76 10.98
C VAL A 86 -4.90 2.09 10.29
N VAL A 87 -3.86 2.18 9.43
CA VAL A 87 -3.66 3.33 8.55
C VAL A 87 -3.86 2.86 7.11
N ALA A 88 -4.95 3.30 6.49
CA ALA A 88 -5.24 3.05 5.08
C ALA A 88 -4.63 4.16 4.21
N MET A 89 -4.03 3.78 3.07
CA MET A 89 -3.34 4.70 2.18
C MET A 89 -3.57 4.31 0.71
N VAL A 90 -3.56 5.33 -0.16
CA VAL A 90 -3.52 5.15 -1.62
C VAL A 90 -2.27 5.83 -2.16
N TRP A 91 -1.48 5.06 -2.88
CA TRP A 91 -0.27 5.50 -3.54
C TRP A 91 -0.46 5.52 -5.05
N GLN A 92 0.23 6.44 -5.72
CA GLN A 92 0.21 6.58 -7.18
C GLN A 92 1.64 6.64 -7.71
N GLY A 93 1.89 5.98 -8.84
CA GLY A 93 3.19 5.95 -9.50
C GLY A 93 3.17 5.03 -10.72
N ASP A 94 4.29 4.96 -11.42
CA ASP A 94 4.49 4.04 -12.53
C ASP A 94 4.55 2.61 -12.02
N ASP A 95 3.72 1.70 -12.60
CA ASP A 95 3.67 0.29 -12.18
C ASP A 95 3.53 0.15 -10.65
N CYS A 96 2.67 0.98 -10.05
CA CYS A 96 2.62 1.25 -8.61
C CYS A 96 2.44 -0.03 -7.78
N VAL A 97 1.56 -0.95 -8.19
CA VAL A 97 1.31 -2.20 -7.46
C VAL A 97 2.59 -3.04 -7.36
N ASN A 98 3.27 -3.27 -8.49
CA ASN A 98 4.49 -4.07 -8.50
C ASN A 98 5.62 -3.39 -7.70
N LEU A 99 5.73 -2.06 -7.82
CA LEU A 99 6.75 -1.30 -7.08
C LEU A 99 6.51 -1.36 -5.58
N VAL A 100 5.29 -1.11 -5.13
CA VAL A 100 4.91 -1.20 -3.71
C VAL A 100 5.18 -2.62 -3.18
N ARG A 101 4.80 -3.66 -3.91
CA ARG A 101 5.03 -5.05 -3.49
C ARG A 101 6.53 -5.39 -3.36
N LYS A 102 7.38 -4.86 -4.23
CA LYS A 102 8.85 -5.00 -4.10
C LYS A 102 9.38 -4.33 -2.82
N LEU A 103 8.87 -3.13 -2.48
CA LEU A 103 9.24 -2.41 -1.25
C LEU A 103 8.72 -3.10 0.01
N VAL A 104 7.53 -3.68 -0.06
CA VAL A 104 6.90 -4.41 1.06
C VAL A 104 7.64 -5.73 1.34
N GLY A 105 8.05 -6.45 0.33
CA GLY A 105 8.72 -7.74 0.45
C GLY A 105 7.75 -8.93 0.57
N SER A 106 8.31 -10.13 0.61
CA SER A 106 7.56 -11.39 0.70
C SER A 106 6.57 -11.41 1.88
N THR A 107 5.41 -12.05 1.69
CA THR A 107 4.42 -12.23 2.76
C THR A 107 4.96 -13.05 3.93
N LYS A 108 5.88 -13.99 3.65
CA LYS A 108 6.63 -14.70 4.69
C LYS A 108 7.86 -13.91 5.07
N PRO A 109 8.00 -13.46 6.33
CA PRO A 109 9.14 -12.66 6.77
C PRO A 109 10.50 -13.32 6.55
N SER A 110 10.57 -14.65 6.69
CA SER A 110 11.81 -15.42 6.47
C SER A 110 12.29 -15.40 5.00
N GLU A 111 11.41 -15.07 4.06
CA GLU A 111 11.69 -14.95 2.64
C GLU A 111 11.79 -13.49 2.19
N ALA A 112 11.46 -12.54 3.07
CA ALA A 112 11.52 -11.12 2.78
C ALA A 112 12.98 -10.63 2.83
N ALA A 113 13.45 -10.05 1.75
CA ALA A 113 14.81 -9.54 1.67
C ALA A 113 15.04 -8.38 2.68
N PRO A 114 16.22 -8.31 3.32
CA PRO A 114 16.60 -7.14 4.10
C PRO A 114 16.46 -5.85 3.28
N GLY A 115 16.02 -4.77 3.94
CA GLY A 115 15.71 -3.49 3.28
C GLY A 115 14.28 -3.37 2.80
N THR A 116 13.53 -4.47 2.68
CA THR A 116 12.08 -4.41 2.49
C THR A 116 11.36 -4.15 3.81
N ILE A 117 10.13 -3.62 3.76
CA ILE A 117 9.34 -3.33 4.97
C ILE A 117 9.18 -4.58 5.82
N ARG A 118 8.82 -5.71 5.23
CA ARG A 118 8.66 -6.96 5.96
C ARG A 118 9.99 -7.57 6.38
N GLY A 119 11.03 -7.45 5.56
CA GLY A 119 12.37 -7.93 5.91
C GLY A 119 12.95 -7.28 7.15
N ASP A 120 12.64 -5.99 7.34
CA ASP A 120 13.18 -5.21 8.47
C ASP A 120 12.25 -5.19 9.69
N PHE A 121 10.92 -5.25 9.50
CA PHE A 121 9.96 -5.02 10.58
C PHE A 121 9.10 -6.23 10.94
N CYS A 122 9.16 -7.34 10.21
CA CYS A 122 8.36 -8.51 10.50
C CYS A 122 9.19 -9.68 11.01
N LEU A 123 8.78 -10.25 12.12
CA LEU A 123 9.31 -11.52 12.62
C LEU A 123 8.35 -12.69 12.34
N HIS A 124 7.05 -12.44 12.42
CA HIS A 124 6.01 -13.46 12.31
C HIS A 124 5.05 -13.15 11.15
N THR A 125 4.71 -14.16 10.35
CA THR A 125 3.79 -14.03 9.19
C THR A 125 2.41 -13.50 9.60
N GLN A 126 1.91 -13.90 10.78
CA GLN A 126 0.62 -13.45 11.28
C GLN A 126 0.57 -11.92 11.51
N PHE A 127 1.69 -11.30 11.90
CA PHE A 127 1.81 -9.86 12.19
C PHE A 127 2.69 -9.17 11.17
N ASN A 128 2.36 -9.33 9.87
CA ASN A 128 3.23 -8.92 8.78
C ASN A 128 3.16 -7.44 8.38
N VAL A 129 2.81 -6.57 9.31
CA VAL A 129 2.91 -5.09 9.30
C VAL A 129 2.00 -4.41 8.30
N ILE A 130 2.00 -4.81 7.05
CA ILE A 130 1.36 -4.07 5.96
C ILE A 130 0.63 -5.03 5.00
N HIS A 131 -0.57 -4.62 4.58
CA HIS A 131 -1.23 -5.14 3.39
C HIS A 131 -0.88 -4.26 2.19
N ALA A 132 -0.72 -4.85 1.02
CA ALA A 132 -0.60 -4.17 -0.26
C ALA A 132 -1.38 -4.95 -1.32
N SER A 133 -2.08 -4.26 -2.20
CA SER A 133 -2.78 -4.86 -3.33
C SER A 133 -1.85 -5.76 -4.14
N ASP A 134 -2.37 -6.86 -4.67
CA ASP A 134 -1.60 -7.84 -5.44
C ASP A 134 -1.72 -7.69 -6.96
N SER A 135 -2.68 -6.89 -7.41
CA SER A 135 -2.95 -6.56 -8.80
C SER A 135 -3.64 -5.21 -8.93
N ASP A 136 -3.68 -4.64 -10.14
CA ASP A 136 -4.40 -3.39 -10.40
C ASP A 136 -5.91 -3.55 -10.15
N ALA A 137 -6.49 -4.72 -10.47
CA ALA A 137 -7.89 -5.03 -10.19
C ALA A 137 -8.18 -5.09 -8.69
N SER A 138 -7.29 -5.71 -7.90
CA SER A 138 -7.39 -5.71 -6.44
C SER A 138 -7.23 -4.29 -5.87
N ALA A 139 -6.30 -3.50 -6.42
CA ALA A 139 -6.10 -2.12 -6.01
C ALA A 139 -7.35 -1.28 -6.20
N GLU A 140 -7.98 -1.34 -7.37
CA GLU A 140 -9.23 -0.63 -7.66
C GLU A 140 -10.35 -1.03 -6.71
N ARG A 141 -10.56 -2.33 -6.51
CA ARG A 141 -11.57 -2.86 -5.59
C ARG A 141 -11.33 -2.40 -4.15
N GLU A 142 -10.09 -2.49 -3.67
CA GLU A 142 -9.72 -2.13 -2.30
C GLU A 142 -9.80 -0.61 -2.08
N ILE A 143 -9.36 0.21 -3.03
CA ILE A 143 -9.50 1.66 -2.97
C ILE A 143 -10.98 2.04 -2.83
N ASN A 144 -11.85 1.51 -3.69
CA ASN A 144 -13.29 1.78 -3.65
C ASN A 144 -13.98 1.25 -2.38
N LEU A 145 -13.44 0.21 -1.75
CA LEU A 145 -13.94 -0.33 -0.48
C LEU A 145 -13.59 0.57 0.71
N PHE A 146 -12.39 1.16 0.71
CA PHE A 146 -11.87 1.91 1.85
C PHE A 146 -12.02 3.44 1.73
N PHE A 147 -12.10 3.98 0.52
CA PHE A 147 -12.11 5.42 0.29
C PHE A 147 -13.29 5.85 -0.59
N ASN A 148 -13.89 7.00 -0.24
CA ASN A 148 -14.77 7.71 -1.15
C ASN A 148 -13.94 8.54 -2.14
N GLU A 149 -14.51 8.90 -3.29
CA GLU A 149 -13.81 9.69 -4.32
C GLU A 149 -13.25 11.02 -3.77
N ASN A 150 -13.98 11.69 -2.88
CA ASN A 150 -13.57 12.97 -2.28
C ASN A 150 -12.45 12.83 -1.23
N GLU A 151 -12.10 11.62 -0.82
CA GLU A 151 -10.97 11.35 0.07
C GLU A 151 -9.67 11.13 -0.71
N ILE A 152 -9.73 11.02 -2.04
CA ILE A 152 -8.57 10.84 -2.92
C ILE A 152 -8.25 12.19 -3.55
N ILE A 153 -7.10 12.75 -3.17
CA ILE A 153 -6.69 14.09 -3.57
C ILE A 153 -5.68 13.99 -4.72
N ASP A 154 -6.07 14.50 -5.87
CA ASP A 154 -5.13 14.70 -6.97
C ASP A 154 -4.48 16.08 -6.83
N TRP A 155 -3.20 16.08 -6.44
CA TRP A 155 -2.40 17.30 -6.24
C TRP A 155 -1.22 17.31 -7.20
N GLU A 156 -0.77 18.51 -7.56
CA GLU A 156 0.34 18.69 -8.50
C GLU A 156 1.67 18.34 -7.82
N ASP A 157 2.39 17.36 -8.36
CA ASP A 157 3.71 16.97 -7.89
C ASP A 157 4.79 17.68 -8.72
N ASN A 158 5.33 18.77 -8.17
CA ASN A 158 6.38 19.56 -8.83
C ASN A 158 7.75 18.86 -8.84
N SER A 159 7.90 17.73 -8.12
CA SER A 159 9.14 16.95 -8.08
C SER A 159 9.17 15.84 -9.14
N SER A 160 8.05 15.53 -9.78
CA SER A 160 7.91 14.45 -10.75
C SER A 160 8.92 14.50 -11.92
N SER A 161 9.44 15.68 -12.27
CA SER A 161 10.48 15.84 -13.30
C SER A 161 11.89 15.43 -12.84
N TRP A 162 12.07 15.06 -11.56
CA TRP A 162 13.36 14.71 -10.95
C TRP A 162 13.41 13.28 -10.39
N LEU A 163 12.31 12.53 -10.51
CA LEU A 163 12.14 11.18 -9.96
C LEU A 163 12.26 10.05 -10.98
#